data_3b9f5c54efeebf697784d09e4b7987b6
#
_entry.id   3b9f5c54efeebf697784d09e4b7987b6
#
_cell.length_a   1.000
_cell.length_b   1.000
_cell.length_c   1.000
_cell.angle_alpha   90.00
_cell.angle_beta   90.00
_cell.angle_gamma   90.00
#
_symmetry.space_group_name_H-M   'P 1'
#
loop_
_entity.id
_entity.type
_entity.pdbx_description
1 polymer ?
#
loop_
_entity_poly.entity_id
_entity_poly.type
_entity_poly.pdbx_seq_one_letter_code
_entity_poly.pdbx_strand_id
1 'polypeptide(L)'
;IKNYSWGSHQTLARQRGALESVEPEAELWFGDNPEGPSPVAGSGLTLDRITSTLAPALPKGQLPFLAKILAVERALSLQVHPALEDIPELQNICKDQNHKPEMVVALTEFHAFVGFADINESLKLLKKLNSDKINDLLANPLRAGVPIKEILKNILGVEDTTGILDEVKKHLADLDHIRS
;
A
#
# COMPACT_ATOMS: atom_id res chain seq x y z
N ILE A 1 -16.25 -0.22 -6.57
CA ILE A 1 -15.53 0.48 -5.50
C ILE A 1 -15.01 -0.55 -4.53
N LYS A 2 -13.80 -0.32 -4.00
CA LYS A 2 -13.21 -1.09 -2.92
C LYS A 2 -13.11 -0.21 -1.68
N ASN A 3 -13.46 -0.79 -0.55
CA ASN A 3 -13.47 -0.12 0.75
C ASN A 3 -12.30 -0.62 1.59
N TYR A 4 -11.40 0.27 1.93
CA TYR A 4 -10.26 0.01 2.81
C TYR A 4 -10.15 1.16 3.82
N SER A 5 -9.63 0.89 5.00
CA SER A 5 -9.52 1.87 6.10
C SER A 5 -8.65 3.09 5.79
N TRP A 6 -7.84 3.03 4.73
CA TRP A 6 -7.02 4.15 4.25
C TRP A 6 -7.75 5.03 3.22
N GLY A 7 -8.96 4.63 2.80
CA GLY A 7 -9.78 5.37 1.85
C GLY A 7 -10.39 6.64 2.42
N SER A 8 -11.02 7.44 1.56
CA SER A 8 -11.69 8.68 1.92
C SER A 8 -13.21 8.51 1.92
N HIS A 9 -13.90 9.15 2.87
CA HIS A 9 -15.35 9.20 2.88
C HIS A 9 -15.93 10.16 1.84
N GLN A 10 -15.12 11.08 1.31
CA GLN A 10 -15.62 12.17 0.47
C GLN A 10 -15.15 12.11 -0.99
N THR A 11 -13.90 11.72 -1.23
CA THR A 11 -13.26 11.92 -2.54
C THR A 11 -14.00 11.20 -3.66
N LEU A 12 -14.19 9.89 -3.58
CA LEU A 12 -14.92 9.12 -4.59
C LEU A 12 -16.44 9.33 -4.52
N ALA A 13 -16.99 9.55 -3.31
CA ALA A 13 -18.40 9.84 -3.13
C ALA A 13 -18.81 11.12 -3.89
N ARG A 14 -18.05 12.19 -3.76
CA ARG A 14 -18.30 13.46 -4.46
C ARG A 14 -18.23 13.33 -5.97
N GLN A 15 -17.33 12.52 -6.51
CA GLN A 15 -17.26 12.26 -7.96
C GLN A 15 -18.53 11.59 -8.49
N ARG A 16 -19.28 10.90 -7.62
CA ARG A 16 -20.57 10.28 -7.96
C ARG A 16 -21.78 11.13 -7.58
N GLY A 17 -21.58 12.36 -7.14
CA GLY A 17 -22.64 13.28 -6.76
C GLY A 17 -23.19 13.12 -5.33
N ALA A 18 -22.55 12.30 -4.49
CA ALA A 18 -22.86 12.20 -3.05
C ALA A 18 -21.95 13.15 -2.24
N LEU A 19 -22.41 13.58 -1.08
CA LEU A 19 -21.59 14.41 -0.18
C LEU A 19 -20.47 13.58 0.46
N GLU A 20 -20.82 12.42 0.97
CA GLU A 20 -19.91 11.47 1.60
C GLU A 20 -20.46 10.04 1.51
N SER A 21 -19.62 9.06 1.81
CA SER A 21 -19.97 7.64 1.90
C SER A 21 -19.96 7.18 3.36
N VAL A 22 -20.75 6.15 3.68
CA VAL A 22 -20.81 5.54 5.01
C VAL A 22 -19.49 4.87 5.36
N GLU A 23 -18.96 4.10 4.41
CA GLU A 23 -17.66 3.43 4.52
C GLU A 23 -16.58 4.20 3.76
N PRO A 24 -15.31 4.18 4.23
CA PRO A 24 -14.24 4.80 3.47
C PRO A 24 -14.08 4.11 2.12
N GLU A 25 -14.14 4.90 1.05
CA GLU A 25 -13.95 4.44 -0.33
C GLU A 25 -12.51 4.67 -0.74
N ALA A 26 -11.83 3.62 -1.13
CA ALA A 26 -10.41 3.65 -1.37
C ALA A 26 -10.03 3.59 -2.85
N GLU A 27 -10.69 2.72 -3.60
CA GLU A 27 -10.38 2.49 -5.01
C GLU A 27 -11.65 2.40 -5.86
N LEU A 28 -11.66 3.09 -6.97
CA LEU A 28 -12.62 2.92 -8.05
C LEU A 28 -11.91 2.20 -9.21
N TRP A 29 -12.34 0.98 -9.51
CA TRP A 29 -11.73 0.11 -10.50
C TRP A 29 -12.39 0.26 -11.87
N PHE A 30 -11.55 0.22 -12.92
CA PHE A 30 -11.95 0.18 -14.32
C PHE A 30 -11.21 -0.97 -15.01
N GLY A 31 -11.90 -2.08 -15.22
CA GLY A 31 -11.31 -3.27 -15.79
C GLY A 31 -12.24 -4.48 -15.71
N ASP A 32 -11.71 -5.61 -16.11
CA ASP A 32 -12.39 -6.91 -16.14
C ASP A 32 -11.96 -7.86 -15.02
N ASN A 33 -11.28 -7.32 -13.99
CA ASN A 33 -10.85 -8.12 -12.85
C ASN A 33 -12.06 -8.82 -12.20
N PRO A 34 -12.04 -10.14 -12.00
CA PRO A 34 -13.17 -10.91 -11.45
C PRO A 34 -13.64 -10.44 -10.07
N GLU A 35 -12.75 -9.86 -9.27
CA GLU A 35 -13.10 -9.33 -7.95
C GLU A 35 -13.90 -8.03 -7.98
N GLY A 36 -14.04 -7.39 -9.15
CA GLY A 36 -14.78 -6.15 -9.32
C GLY A 36 -14.81 -5.70 -10.78
N PRO A 37 -15.46 -6.46 -11.67
CA PRO A 37 -15.54 -6.10 -13.07
C PRO A 37 -16.39 -4.85 -13.26
N SER A 38 -15.99 -3.99 -14.18
CA SER A 38 -16.71 -2.77 -14.49
C SER A 38 -18.03 -3.07 -15.19
N PRO A 39 -19.15 -2.43 -14.79
CA PRO A 39 -20.39 -2.50 -15.56
C PRO A 39 -20.24 -1.75 -16.89
N VAL A 40 -20.82 -2.29 -17.95
CA VAL A 40 -20.82 -1.67 -19.26
C VAL A 40 -22.13 -0.90 -19.46
N ALA A 41 -22.02 0.41 -19.60
CA ALA A 41 -23.17 1.30 -19.69
C ALA A 41 -24.16 0.87 -20.78
N GLY A 42 -25.45 0.83 -20.44
CA GLY A 42 -26.54 0.50 -21.36
C GLY A 42 -26.65 -0.94 -21.79
N SER A 43 -25.75 -1.85 -21.36
CA SER A 43 -25.75 -3.24 -21.83
C SER A 43 -26.31 -4.25 -20.82
N GLY A 44 -26.31 -3.92 -19.53
CA GLY A 44 -26.59 -4.86 -18.44
C GLY A 44 -25.49 -5.92 -18.24
N LEU A 45 -24.38 -5.82 -18.95
CA LEU A 45 -23.22 -6.72 -18.86
C LEU A 45 -22.09 -6.09 -18.05
N THR A 46 -21.18 -6.93 -17.62
CA THR A 46 -19.90 -6.53 -17.03
C THR A 46 -18.76 -6.75 -18.04
N LEU A 47 -17.66 -6.01 -17.86
CA LEU A 47 -16.56 -6.01 -18.81
C LEU A 47 -15.88 -7.38 -18.95
N ASP A 48 -15.79 -8.15 -17.86
CA ASP A 48 -15.28 -9.53 -17.87
C ASP A 48 -16.08 -10.45 -18.79
N ARG A 49 -17.41 -10.24 -18.91
CA ARG A 49 -18.26 -11.00 -19.83
C ARG A 49 -17.94 -10.66 -21.30
N ILE A 50 -17.66 -9.40 -21.58
CA ILE A 50 -17.30 -8.98 -22.93
C ILE A 50 -15.88 -9.45 -23.26
N THR A 51 -14.92 -9.23 -22.38
CA THR A 51 -13.52 -9.67 -22.61
C THR A 51 -13.40 -11.17 -22.75
N SER A 52 -14.21 -11.97 -22.05
CA SER A 52 -14.22 -13.42 -22.20
C SER A 52 -14.65 -13.87 -23.62
N THR A 53 -15.49 -13.12 -24.30
CA THR A 53 -15.85 -13.39 -25.71
C THR A 53 -14.75 -13.00 -26.70
N LEU A 54 -13.86 -12.09 -26.29
CA LEU A 54 -12.69 -11.64 -27.04
C LEU A 54 -11.41 -12.38 -26.63
N ALA A 55 -11.51 -13.36 -25.76
CA ALA A 55 -10.39 -14.07 -25.15
C ALA A 55 -9.27 -14.50 -26.13
N PRO A 56 -9.56 -14.96 -27.37
CA PRO A 56 -8.51 -15.31 -28.31
C PRO A 56 -7.61 -14.15 -28.74
N ALA A 57 -8.11 -12.91 -28.62
CA ALA A 57 -7.38 -11.69 -28.99
C ALA A 57 -6.69 -11.00 -27.82
N LEU A 58 -6.93 -11.46 -26.59
CA LEU A 58 -6.39 -10.85 -25.37
C LEU A 58 -5.35 -11.76 -24.69
N PRO A 59 -4.27 -11.20 -24.14
CA PRO A 59 -3.33 -11.96 -23.33
C PRO A 59 -4.07 -12.66 -22.17
N LYS A 60 -3.94 -13.98 -22.07
CA LYS A 60 -4.64 -14.79 -21.03
C LYS A 60 -6.17 -14.57 -20.96
N GLY A 61 -6.80 -14.07 -22.02
CA GLY A 61 -8.24 -13.82 -22.06
C GLY A 61 -8.74 -12.66 -21.20
N GLN A 62 -7.86 -11.79 -20.74
CA GLN A 62 -8.17 -10.65 -19.88
C GLN A 62 -7.42 -9.40 -20.35
N LEU A 63 -7.88 -8.23 -19.91
CA LEU A 63 -7.13 -7.00 -20.13
C LEU A 63 -5.77 -7.07 -19.41
N PRO A 64 -4.68 -6.65 -20.07
CA PRO A 64 -3.34 -6.70 -19.49
C PRO A 64 -3.09 -5.60 -18.44
N PHE A 65 -4.12 -4.91 -18.00
CA PHE A 65 -4.03 -3.82 -17.02
C PHE A 65 -5.34 -3.68 -16.23
N LEU A 66 -5.22 -3.04 -15.06
CA LEU A 66 -6.35 -2.57 -14.27
C LEU A 66 -6.14 -1.09 -13.97
N ALA A 67 -6.99 -0.22 -14.54
CA ALA A 67 -6.98 1.19 -14.22
C ALA A 67 -7.76 1.43 -12.92
N LYS A 68 -7.25 2.34 -12.07
CA LYS A 68 -7.86 2.67 -10.79
C LYS A 68 -7.81 4.18 -10.55
N ILE A 69 -8.83 4.70 -9.87
CA ILE A 69 -8.74 5.98 -9.18
C ILE A 69 -8.62 5.66 -7.69
N LEU A 70 -7.58 6.19 -7.06
CA LEU A 70 -7.33 6.01 -5.64
C LEU A 70 -7.74 7.26 -4.87
N ALA A 71 -8.41 7.07 -3.74
CA ALA A 71 -8.72 8.13 -2.78
C ALA A 71 -7.97 7.85 -1.48
N VAL A 72 -6.71 8.26 -1.43
CA VAL A 72 -5.78 7.95 -0.34
C VAL A 72 -5.84 9.05 0.71
N GLU A 73 -6.44 8.76 1.86
CA GLU A 73 -6.49 9.66 3.02
C GLU A 73 -5.39 9.36 4.04
N ARG A 74 -4.89 8.12 4.03
CA ARG A 74 -3.76 7.68 4.87
C ARG A 74 -2.73 6.98 3.99
N ALA A 75 -1.45 7.24 4.26
CA ALA A 75 -0.37 6.63 3.50
C ALA A 75 -0.51 5.10 3.45
N LEU A 76 -0.34 4.56 2.24
CA LEU A 76 -0.31 3.12 2.02
C LEU A 76 0.95 2.50 2.65
N SER A 77 0.88 1.23 2.98
CA SER A 77 2.06 0.48 3.41
C SER A 77 3.14 0.45 2.31
N LEU A 78 4.39 0.40 2.72
CA LEU A 78 5.47 0.10 1.79
C LEU A 78 5.31 -1.35 1.31
N GLN A 79 5.21 -1.52 -0.01
CA GLN A 79 4.95 -2.81 -0.65
C GLN A 79 6.07 -3.18 -1.60
N VAL A 80 6.33 -4.47 -1.72
CA VAL A 80 7.21 -5.05 -2.73
C VAL A 80 6.35 -5.97 -3.59
N HIS A 81 6.32 -5.71 -4.89
CA HIS A 81 5.68 -6.59 -5.86
C HIS A 81 6.74 -7.52 -6.44
N PRO A 82 6.53 -8.85 -6.40
CA PRO A 82 7.50 -9.79 -6.91
C PRO A 82 7.66 -9.66 -8.43
N ALA A 83 8.85 -9.93 -8.92
CA ALA A 83 9.10 -10.09 -10.35
C ALA A 83 8.42 -11.37 -10.86
N LEU A 84 8.24 -11.48 -12.17
CA LEU A 84 7.52 -12.62 -12.77
C LEU A 84 8.23 -13.95 -12.47
N GLU A 85 9.54 -13.93 -12.44
CA GLU A 85 10.39 -15.09 -12.13
C GLU A 85 10.28 -15.55 -10.67
N ASP A 86 9.95 -14.65 -9.74
CA ASP A 86 9.87 -14.95 -8.30
C ASP A 86 8.50 -15.53 -7.90
N ILE A 87 7.46 -15.34 -8.73
CA ILE A 87 6.08 -15.75 -8.42
C ILE A 87 5.96 -17.24 -8.10
N PRO A 88 6.61 -18.17 -8.86
CA PRO A 88 6.51 -19.60 -8.56
C PRO A 88 6.97 -19.98 -7.15
N GLU A 89 7.98 -19.29 -6.63
CA GLU A 89 8.50 -19.52 -5.26
C GLU A 89 7.61 -18.91 -4.18
N LEU A 90 6.82 -17.89 -4.54
CA LEU A 90 5.98 -17.12 -3.62
C LEU A 90 4.50 -17.52 -3.65
N GLN A 91 4.13 -18.62 -4.32
CA GLN A 91 2.74 -19.06 -4.50
C GLN A 91 1.93 -19.18 -3.20
N ASN A 92 2.59 -19.53 -2.10
CA ASN A 92 1.94 -19.66 -0.80
C ASN A 92 1.72 -18.32 -0.09
N ILE A 93 2.37 -17.24 -0.56
CA ILE A 93 2.35 -15.91 0.03
C ILE A 93 1.54 -14.96 -0.86
N CYS A 94 1.75 -15.01 -2.17
CA CYS A 94 1.09 -14.17 -3.15
C CYS A 94 -0.21 -14.82 -3.64
N LYS A 95 -1.34 -14.14 -3.41
CA LYS A 95 -2.64 -14.59 -3.94
C LYS A 95 -2.72 -14.44 -5.46
N ASP A 96 -2.07 -13.42 -6.01
CA ASP A 96 -2.02 -13.15 -7.44
C ASP A 96 -0.85 -13.90 -8.07
N GLN A 97 -1.14 -14.65 -9.13
CA GLN A 97 -0.17 -15.42 -9.91
C GLN A 97 0.48 -14.59 -11.02
N ASN A 98 0.18 -13.32 -11.11
CA ASN A 98 0.77 -12.39 -12.05
C ASN A 98 1.72 -11.43 -11.34
N HIS A 99 2.78 -11.01 -12.04
CA HIS A 99 3.56 -9.87 -11.60
C HIS A 99 2.67 -8.61 -11.65
N LYS A 100 2.98 -7.64 -10.81
CA LYS A 100 2.13 -6.47 -10.63
C LYS A 100 2.94 -5.17 -10.74
N PRO A 101 3.44 -4.83 -11.94
CA PRO A 101 4.03 -3.52 -12.16
C PRO A 101 2.95 -2.46 -11.97
N GLU A 102 3.25 -1.42 -11.21
CA GLU A 102 2.33 -0.34 -10.92
C GLU A 102 2.93 1.02 -11.28
N MET A 103 2.07 1.91 -11.76
CA MET A 103 2.38 3.31 -11.97
C MET A 103 1.31 4.15 -11.30
N VAL A 104 1.73 5.17 -10.55
CA VAL A 104 0.85 6.11 -9.88
C VAL A 104 1.07 7.51 -10.47
N VAL A 105 -0.03 8.20 -10.78
CA VAL A 105 -0.03 9.61 -11.18
C VAL A 105 -0.79 10.39 -10.12
N ALA A 106 -0.12 11.29 -9.43
CA ALA A 106 -0.75 12.16 -8.44
C ALA A 106 -1.60 13.23 -9.13
N LEU A 107 -2.89 13.26 -8.83
CA LEU A 107 -3.84 14.28 -9.31
C LEU A 107 -4.03 15.40 -8.28
N THR A 108 -3.72 15.12 -7.03
CA THR A 108 -3.78 16.04 -5.89
C THR A 108 -2.54 15.84 -5.04
N GLU A 109 -2.41 16.54 -3.94
CA GLU A 109 -1.38 16.26 -2.96
C GLU A 109 -1.41 14.80 -2.53
N PHE A 110 -0.26 14.13 -2.56
CA PHE A 110 -0.13 12.70 -2.33
C PHE A 110 1.15 12.36 -1.58
N HIS A 111 1.00 11.63 -0.49
CA HIS A 111 2.11 11.14 0.32
C HIS A 111 2.24 9.63 0.20
N ALA A 112 3.42 9.15 -0.10
CA ALA A 112 3.70 7.72 -0.24
C ALA A 112 5.06 7.35 0.36
N PHE A 113 5.17 6.12 0.83
CA PHE A 113 6.47 5.53 1.14
C PHE A 113 7.08 5.00 -0.15
N VAL A 114 8.31 5.45 -0.46
CA VAL A 114 9.06 5.03 -1.66
C VAL A 114 10.47 4.64 -1.25
N GLY A 115 10.75 3.34 -1.24
CA GLY A 115 12.03 2.80 -0.81
C GLY A 115 12.34 3.05 0.67
N PHE A 116 13.63 3.01 1.00
CA PHE A 116 14.13 3.22 2.36
C PHE A 116 15.00 4.48 2.41
N ALA A 117 14.91 5.21 3.50
CA ALA A 117 15.80 6.32 3.78
C ALA A 117 17.26 5.83 3.96
N ASP A 118 18.22 6.74 3.79
CA ASP A 118 19.61 6.46 4.12
C ASP A 118 19.74 5.95 5.56
N ILE A 119 20.52 4.90 5.75
CA ILE A 119 20.64 4.22 7.05
C ILE A 119 21.19 5.15 8.13
N ASN A 120 22.13 6.03 7.79
CA ASN A 120 22.72 6.94 8.77
C ASN A 120 21.73 8.04 9.18
N GLU A 121 20.92 8.53 8.25
CA GLU A 121 19.85 9.48 8.54
C GLU A 121 18.76 8.82 9.39
N SER A 122 18.37 7.60 9.07
CA SER A 122 17.42 6.81 9.87
C SER A 122 17.93 6.60 11.31
N LEU A 123 19.21 6.27 11.48
CA LEU A 123 19.84 6.14 12.78
C LEU A 123 19.83 7.44 13.58
N LYS A 124 20.10 8.58 12.96
CA LYS A 124 20.04 9.89 13.62
C LYS A 124 18.63 10.21 14.12
N LEU A 125 17.61 9.90 13.30
CA LEU A 125 16.21 10.11 13.68
C LEU A 125 15.80 9.19 14.83
N LEU A 126 16.12 7.91 14.75
CA LEU A 126 15.77 6.92 15.77
C LEU A 126 16.44 7.21 17.12
N LYS A 127 17.69 7.67 17.13
CA LYS A 127 18.37 8.12 18.36
C LYS A 127 17.69 9.31 19.04
N LYS A 128 16.99 10.18 18.27
CA LYS A 128 16.23 11.30 18.84
C LYS A 128 14.98 10.83 19.59
N LEU A 129 14.47 9.64 19.31
CA LEU A 129 13.31 9.09 20.00
C LEU A 129 13.61 8.72 21.47
N ASN A 130 14.89 8.57 21.83
CA ASN A 130 15.37 8.33 23.20
C ASN A 130 14.59 7.22 23.94
N SER A 131 14.24 6.16 23.24
CA SER A 131 13.47 5.03 23.74
C SER A 131 14.38 3.83 23.97
N ASP A 132 14.38 3.28 25.18
CA ASP A 132 15.19 2.10 25.51
C ASP A 132 14.78 0.90 24.65
N LYS A 133 13.49 0.70 24.40
CA LYS A 133 12.99 -0.39 23.55
C LYS A 133 13.46 -0.24 22.09
N ILE A 134 13.42 0.98 21.56
CA ILE A 134 13.93 1.24 20.22
C ILE A 134 15.44 1.07 20.21
N ASN A 135 16.15 1.56 21.21
CA ASN A 135 17.59 1.40 21.33
C ASN A 135 18.00 -0.08 21.40
N ASP A 136 17.28 -0.91 22.13
CA ASP A 136 17.52 -2.35 22.21
C ASP A 136 17.25 -3.06 20.87
N LEU A 137 16.15 -2.73 20.19
CA LEU A 137 15.84 -3.24 18.85
C LEU A 137 16.92 -2.86 17.84
N LEU A 138 17.47 -1.65 17.98
CA LEU A 138 18.47 -1.09 17.07
C LEU A 138 19.91 -1.40 17.45
N ALA A 139 20.16 -1.83 18.69
CA ALA A 139 21.52 -2.07 19.18
C ALA A 139 22.27 -3.17 18.42
N ASN A 140 21.55 -4.14 17.85
CA ASN A 140 22.12 -5.26 17.11
C ASN A 140 22.13 -5.08 15.59
N PRO A 141 21.01 -4.70 14.93
CA PRO A 141 20.96 -4.67 13.47
C PRO A 141 21.52 -3.40 12.83
N LEU A 142 21.68 -2.32 13.60
CA LEU A 142 22.11 -1.03 13.07
C LEU A 142 23.61 -0.74 13.28
N ARG A 143 24.42 -1.76 13.54
CA ARG A 143 25.87 -1.61 13.44
C ARG A 143 26.26 -1.30 12.00
N ALA A 144 27.17 -0.36 11.83
CA ALA A 144 27.68 0.01 10.51
C ALA A 144 28.08 -1.27 9.72
N GLY A 145 27.50 -1.42 8.51
CA GLY A 145 27.79 -2.55 7.63
C GLY A 145 26.77 -3.71 7.66
N VAL A 146 25.72 -3.66 8.49
CA VAL A 146 24.65 -4.67 8.44
C VAL A 146 23.75 -4.39 7.23
N PRO A 147 23.52 -5.38 6.33
CA PRO A 147 22.62 -5.20 5.20
C PRO A 147 21.20 -4.88 5.64
N ILE A 148 20.50 -4.01 4.92
CA ILE A 148 19.10 -3.62 5.20
C ILE A 148 18.18 -4.84 5.35
N LYS A 149 18.45 -5.91 4.62
CA LYS A 149 17.71 -7.19 4.69
C LYS A 149 17.71 -7.79 6.11
N GLU A 150 18.85 -7.75 6.79
CA GLU A 150 18.99 -8.24 8.16
C GLU A 150 18.24 -7.34 9.16
N ILE A 151 18.31 -6.03 8.94
CA ILE A 151 17.58 -5.04 9.74
C ILE A 151 16.08 -5.28 9.63
N LEU A 152 15.55 -5.42 8.41
CA LEU A 152 14.13 -5.69 8.17
C LEU A 152 13.70 -7.01 8.78
N LYS A 153 14.49 -8.08 8.64
CA LYS A 153 14.20 -9.38 9.24
C LYS A 153 14.02 -9.29 10.74
N ASN A 154 14.89 -8.52 11.40
CA ASN A 154 14.83 -8.35 12.85
C ASN A 154 13.63 -7.50 13.28
N ILE A 155 13.33 -6.40 12.54
CA ILE A 155 12.18 -5.55 12.83
C ILE A 155 10.86 -6.29 12.60
N LEU A 156 10.72 -7.01 11.48
CA LEU A 156 9.51 -7.77 11.14
C LEU A 156 9.34 -9.02 12.01
N GLY A 157 10.41 -9.53 12.62
CA GLY A 157 10.38 -10.64 13.54
C GLY A 157 9.97 -10.29 14.98
N VAL A 158 9.68 -9.01 15.27
CA VAL A 158 9.20 -8.60 16.60
C VAL A 158 7.72 -8.96 16.73
N GLU A 159 7.40 -9.89 17.62
CA GLU A 159 6.03 -10.36 17.86
C GLU A 159 5.16 -9.32 18.57
N ASP A 160 5.74 -8.52 19.48
CA ASP A 160 5.01 -7.46 20.20
C ASP A 160 5.55 -6.07 19.85
N THR A 161 4.85 -5.38 18.97
CA THR A 161 5.15 -4.00 18.57
C THR A 161 4.35 -2.96 19.35
N THR A 162 3.42 -3.36 20.22
CA THR A 162 2.45 -2.47 20.87
C THR A 162 3.14 -1.38 21.66
N GLY A 163 4.11 -1.73 22.49
CA GLY A 163 4.84 -0.75 23.30
C GLY A 163 5.70 0.21 22.47
N ILE A 164 6.25 -0.26 21.33
CA ILE A 164 7.05 0.58 20.43
C ILE A 164 6.16 1.60 19.73
N LEU A 165 4.99 1.17 19.25
CA LEU A 165 4.02 2.05 18.60
C LEU A 165 3.50 3.14 19.54
N ASP A 166 3.27 2.83 20.80
CA ASP A 166 2.81 3.79 21.79
C ASP A 166 3.89 4.82 22.14
N GLU A 167 5.15 4.40 22.22
CA GLU A 167 6.28 5.32 22.41
C GLU A 167 6.46 6.25 21.19
N VAL A 168 6.37 5.72 19.98
CA VAL A 168 6.44 6.52 18.75
C VAL A 168 5.28 7.53 18.69
N LYS A 169 4.05 7.11 18.98
CA LYS A 169 2.89 8.02 19.02
C LYS A 169 3.07 9.13 20.04
N LYS A 170 3.53 8.82 21.25
CA LYS A 170 3.82 9.79 22.29
C LYS A 170 4.83 10.84 21.82
N HIS A 171 5.91 10.40 21.19
CA HIS A 171 6.96 11.29 20.69
C HIS A 171 6.50 12.16 19.54
N LEU A 172 5.63 11.64 18.64
CA LEU A 172 5.02 12.43 17.58
C LEU A 172 4.09 13.51 18.13
N ALA A 173 3.29 13.20 19.16
CA ALA A 173 2.44 14.17 19.83
C ALA A 173 3.25 15.30 20.50
N ASP A 174 4.38 14.97 21.11
CA ASP A 174 5.29 15.96 21.70
C ASP A 174 5.91 16.88 20.63
N LEU A 175 6.18 16.38 19.42
CA LEU A 175 6.71 17.19 18.32
C LEU A 175 5.66 18.14 17.72
N ASP A 176 4.40 17.76 17.70
CA ASP A 176 3.32 18.65 17.24
C ASP A 176 3.09 19.83 18.19
N HIS A 177 3.31 19.65 19.50
CA HIS A 177 3.28 20.72 20.49
C HIS A 177 4.43 21.72 20.37
N ILE A 178 5.55 21.35 19.74
CA ILE A 178 6.70 22.26 19.53
C ILE A 178 6.50 23.09 18.25
N ARG A 179 5.60 22.69 17.35
CA ARG A 179 5.30 23.39 16.09
C ARG A 179 4.10 24.32 16.14
N SER A 180 3.31 24.28 17.20
CA SER A 180 2.19 25.18 17.48
C SER A 180 2.64 26.38 18.36
#